data_38e10471d53a5b65165a95bef6586f37
#
_entry.id   38e10471d53a5b65165a95bef6586f37
#
_cell.length_a   1.000
_cell.length_b   1.000
_cell.length_c   1.000
_cell.angle_alpha   90.00
_cell.angle_beta   90.00
_cell.angle_gamma   90.00
#
_symmetry.space_group_name_H-M   'P 1'
#
loop_
_entity.id
_entity.type
_entity.pdbx_description
1 polymer ?
#
loop_
_entity_poly.entity_id
_entity_poly.type
_entity_poly.pdbx_seq_one_letter_code
_entity_poly.pdbx_strand_id
1 'polypeptide(L)'
;NNSIPYVSLTSIEKDRKVFGVISGTEDPEKREFEAGIVSVLRKQTGDTRAFINSIGEGAIWVSNKNGNLQSGEYITSSSITGYGQKQDSEFLANYTVGKITMDCDFAPPLQYKKQIKQELIEYTVDASGNYLNNQNNDMLYGYKLVNPEDVSNNQYESVKTKHPDYNITLDLSNNFIKATKNILDEHGDIQWEDTTEQETKYDIRYIDASGSILTKDQYDTMISGGQNAYIAAFVGCTYHCG
;
A
#
# COMPACT_ATOMS: atom_id res chain seq x y z
N ASN A 1 4.60 -34.32 -3.36
CA ASN A 1 5.53 -33.66 -2.43
C ASN A 1 5.46 -32.15 -2.69
N ASN A 2 4.64 -31.46 -1.88
CA ASN A 2 4.60 -29.99 -1.92
C ASN A 2 5.91 -29.48 -1.31
N SER A 3 6.71 -28.80 -2.11
CA SER A 3 7.94 -28.13 -1.66
C SER A 3 7.66 -26.79 -0.96
N ILE A 4 6.43 -26.32 -0.94
CA ILE A 4 6.01 -25.08 -0.28
C ILE A 4 5.40 -25.42 1.07
N PRO A 5 5.91 -24.82 2.17
CA PRO A 5 5.39 -25.09 3.50
C PRO A 5 3.98 -24.51 3.68
N TYR A 6 3.16 -25.19 4.47
CA TYR A 6 1.93 -24.61 5.01
C TYR A 6 2.28 -23.67 6.15
N VAL A 7 1.58 -22.54 6.19
CA VAL A 7 1.76 -21.51 7.20
C VAL A 7 0.46 -21.21 7.91
N SER A 8 0.56 -20.77 9.15
CA SER A 8 -0.55 -20.30 9.95
C SER A 8 -0.16 -19.04 10.72
N LEU A 9 -1.15 -18.26 11.13
CA LEU A 9 -0.92 -17.16 12.06
C LEU A 9 -0.50 -17.74 13.42
N THR A 10 0.52 -17.14 14.02
CA THR A 10 0.91 -17.50 15.40
C THR A 10 -0.01 -16.82 16.41
N SER A 11 -0.24 -17.49 17.53
CA SER A 11 -0.88 -16.98 18.75
C SER A 11 0.00 -17.18 19.98
N ILE A 12 1.30 -17.36 19.77
CA ILE A 12 2.29 -17.63 20.80
C ILE A 12 3.20 -16.42 20.93
N GLU A 13 3.35 -15.92 22.14
CA GLU A 13 4.29 -14.86 22.47
C GLU A 13 5.74 -15.37 22.34
N LYS A 14 6.61 -14.58 21.70
CA LYS A 14 8.02 -14.93 21.45
C LYS A 14 8.17 -16.27 20.73
N ASP A 15 7.32 -16.50 19.74
CA ASP A 15 7.35 -17.73 18.95
C ASP A 15 8.56 -17.78 18.04
N ARG A 16 9.47 -18.73 18.33
CA ARG A 16 10.70 -18.96 17.56
C ARG A 16 10.45 -19.55 16.17
N LYS A 17 9.21 -19.95 15.85
CA LYS A 17 8.82 -20.50 14.56
C LYS A 17 8.33 -19.44 13.58
N VAL A 18 8.20 -18.18 14.01
CA VAL A 18 7.85 -17.09 13.11
C VAL A 18 9.01 -16.87 12.16
N PHE A 19 8.75 -17.01 10.86
CA PHE A 19 9.74 -16.78 9.83
C PHE A 19 9.39 -15.64 8.88
N GLY A 20 8.29 -14.92 9.11
CA GLY A 20 7.93 -13.76 8.33
C GLY A 20 6.58 -13.16 8.68
N VAL A 21 6.28 -12.06 8.01
CA VAL A 21 5.02 -11.31 8.11
C VAL A 21 4.25 -11.46 6.81
N ILE A 22 2.97 -11.80 6.90
CA ILE A 22 2.11 -11.92 5.73
C ILE A 22 1.87 -10.52 5.17
N SER A 23 2.33 -10.27 3.94
CA SER A 23 2.14 -9.00 3.22
C SER A 23 0.93 -9.02 2.27
N GLY A 24 0.41 -10.19 1.95
CA GLY A 24 -0.75 -10.34 1.09
C GLY A 24 -1.04 -11.80 0.77
N THR A 25 -2.16 -12.00 0.08
CA THR A 25 -2.55 -13.30 -0.48
C THR A 25 -2.74 -13.16 -1.98
N GLU A 26 -2.52 -14.23 -2.72
CA GLU A 26 -2.81 -14.21 -4.15
C GLU A 26 -4.31 -14.32 -4.43
N ASP A 27 -4.67 -14.06 -5.68
CA ASP A 27 -6.03 -14.30 -6.19
C ASP A 27 -6.43 -15.77 -5.95
N PRO A 28 -7.51 -16.04 -5.20
CA PRO A 28 -7.96 -17.40 -4.92
C PRO A 28 -8.38 -18.17 -6.18
N GLU A 29 -8.78 -17.47 -7.24
CA GLU A 29 -9.15 -18.09 -8.53
C GLU A 29 -7.94 -18.57 -9.33
N LYS A 30 -6.74 -18.06 -9.06
CA LYS A 30 -5.52 -18.48 -9.72
C LYS A 30 -5.09 -19.86 -9.26
N ARG A 31 -5.27 -20.87 -10.10
CA ARG A 31 -5.04 -22.29 -9.77
C ARG A 31 -3.62 -22.79 -10.04
N GLU A 32 -2.85 -22.06 -10.84
CA GLU A 32 -1.48 -22.44 -11.21
C GLU A 32 -0.51 -21.32 -10.83
N PHE A 33 0.69 -21.68 -10.41
CA PHE A 33 1.75 -20.73 -10.11
C PHE A 33 3.13 -21.31 -10.41
N GLU A 34 4.05 -20.43 -10.74
CA GLU A 34 5.44 -20.79 -10.96
C GLU A 34 6.16 -20.97 -9.62
N ALA A 35 6.85 -22.07 -9.48
CA ALA A 35 7.73 -22.37 -8.36
C ALA A 35 9.14 -22.64 -8.88
N GLY A 36 9.94 -21.57 -8.96
CA GLY A 36 11.26 -21.60 -9.58
C GLY A 36 11.20 -21.51 -11.12
N ILE A 37 12.32 -21.73 -11.79
CA ILE A 37 12.50 -21.46 -13.23
C ILE A 37 11.77 -22.48 -14.13
N VAL A 38 11.42 -23.66 -13.62
CA VAL A 38 10.93 -24.78 -14.45
C VAL A 38 9.73 -25.53 -13.87
N SER A 39 9.13 -25.07 -12.78
CA SER A 39 8.05 -25.82 -12.11
C SER A 39 6.77 -25.01 -12.05
N VAL A 40 5.69 -25.53 -12.60
CA VAL A 40 4.34 -25.05 -12.38
C VAL A 40 3.68 -25.96 -11.36
N LEU A 41 3.26 -25.38 -10.23
CA LEU A 41 2.51 -26.11 -9.20
C LEU A 41 1.02 -25.78 -9.32
N ARG A 42 0.19 -26.79 -9.13
CA ARG A 42 -1.27 -26.64 -9.08
C ARG A 42 -1.74 -26.65 -7.64
N LYS A 43 -2.54 -25.66 -7.29
CA LYS A 43 -3.21 -25.59 -6.00
C LYS A 43 -4.31 -26.67 -5.89
N GLN A 44 -4.43 -27.23 -4.71
CA GLN A 44 -5.60 -28.06 -4.36
C GLN A 44 -6.80 -27.15 -4.08
N THR A 45 -8.00 -27.73 -4.03
CA THR A 45 -9.20 -26.97 -3.69
C THR A 45 -9.10 -26.46 -2.26
N GLY A 46 -9.27 -25.15 -2.07
CA GLY A 46 -9.15 -24.48 -0.77
C GLY A 46 -7.75 -23.96 -0.43
N ASP A 47 -6.71 -24.30 -1.21
CA ASP A 47 -5.38 -23.72 -1.02
C ASP A 47 -5.34 -22.26 -1.49
N THR A 48 -4.75 -21.39 -0.67
CA THR A 48 -4.43 -19.99 -1.00
C THR A 48 -2.97 -19.75 -0.67
N ARG A 49 -2.23 -19.14 -1.58
CA ARG A 49 -0.85 -18.76 -1.36
C ARG A 49 -0.78 -17.45 -0.56
N ALA A 50 0.08 -17.40 0.44
CA ALA A 50 0.42 -16.17 1.15
C ALA A 50 1.81 -15.66 0.71
N PHE A 51 1.92 -14.35 0.56
CA PHE A 51 3.20 -13.68 0.37
C PHE A 51 3.77 -13.31 1.73
N ILE A 52 4.99 -13.75 2.02
CA ILE A 52 5.60 -13.59 3.33
C ILE A 52 6.92 -12.84 3.18
N ASN A 53 7.03 -11.72 3.90
CA ASN A 53 8.23 -10.93 4.01
C ASN A 53 8.99 -11.36 5.27
N SER A 54 10.22 -11.84 5.10
CA SER A 54 11.09 -12.25 6.22
C SER A 54 12.27 -11.31 6.44
N ILE A 55 12.69 -10.58 5.41
CA ILE A 55 13.79 -9.61 5.45
C ILE A 55 13.39 -8.39 4.61
N GLY A 56 13.83 -7.21 5.00
CA GLY A 56 13.61 -5.95 4.27
C GLY A 56 12.78 -4.95 5.06
N GLU A 57 12.20 -4.00 4.35
CA GLU A 57 11.37 -2.93 4.92
C GLU A 57 9.90 -3.16 4.61
N GLY A 58 9.03 -2.71 5.52
CA GLY A 58 7.60 -2.79 5.33
C GLY A 58 6.83 -2.28 6.54
N ALA A 59 5.66 -2.86 6.79
CA ALA A 59 4.84 -2.51 7.95
C ALA A 59 4.20 -3.77 8.56
N ILE A 60 3.88 -3.66 9.84
CA ILE A 60 3.32 -4.77 10.63
C ILE A 60 2.21 -4.26 11.54
N TRP A 61 1.18 -5.08 11.76
CA TRP A 61 0.19 -4.85 12.79
C TRP A 61 0.75 -5.23 14.16
N VAL A 62 0.86 -4.24 15.06
CA VAL A 62 1.36 -4.41 16.43
C VAL A 62 0.30 -3.98 17.42
N SER A 63 0.08 -4.77 18.47
CA SER A 63 -0.87 -4.46 19.54
C SER A 63 -0.19 -3.69 20.68
N ASN A 64 -0.98 -2.87 21.38
CA ASN A 64 -0.54 -2.13 22.58
C ASN A 64 -0.44 -3.00 23.84
N LYS A 65 -0.46 -4.32 23.71
CA LYS A 65 -0.44 -5.26 24.83
C LYS A 65 0.76 -5.05 25.75
N ASN A 66 1.93 -4.73 25.20
CA ASN A 66 3.16 -4.45 25.95
C ASN A 66 3.52 -2.95 25.96
N GLY A 67 2.51 -2.07 25.79
CA GLY A 67 2.69 -0.62 25.87
C GLY A 67 3.09 0.03 24.53
N ASN A 68 3.47 1.30 24.61
CA ASN A 68 3.84 2.13 23.48
C ASN A 68 5.19 1.72 22.89
N LEU A 69 5.37 2.10 21.61
CA LEU A 69 6.58 1.81 20.83
C LEU A 69 7.37 3.08 20.56
N GLN A 70 8.68 2.97 20.66
CA GLN A 70 9.62 3.99 20.21
C GLN A 70 10.39 3.49 19.00
N SER A 71 10.73 4.40 18.09
CA SER A 71 11.57 4.08 16.94
C SER A 71 12.86 3.39 17.38
N GLY A 72 13.18 2.27 16.76
CA GLY A 72 14.33 1.45 17.10
C GLY A 72 14.04 0.28 18.04
N GLU A 73 12.85 0.17 18.64
CA GLU A 73 12.49 -0.96 19.49
C GLU A 73 12.14 -2.21 18.66
N TYR A 74 12.39 -3.38 19.25
CA TYR A 74 12.10 -4.66 18.63
C TYR A 74 10.66 -5.13 18.86
N ILE A 75 10.15 -5.83 17.84
CA ILE A 75 8.84 -6.47 17.84
C ILE A 75 9.02 -7.97 17.89
N THR A 76 8.19 -8.61 18.69
CA THR A 76 8.02 -10.07 18.73
C THR A 76 6.57 -10.43 18.41
N SER A 77 6.30 -11.72 18.19
CA SER A 77 4.94 -12.23 18.08
C SER A 77 4.16 -12.06 19.40
N SER A 78 2.86 -11.89 19.31
CA SER A 78 1.94 -11.75 20.45
C SER A 78 1.16 -13.03 20.71
N SER A 79 0.58 -13.15 21.91
CA SER A 79 -0.49 -14.12 22.15
C SER A 79 -1.80 -13.76 21.45
N ILE A 80 -1.91 -12.56 20.89
CA ILE A 80 -3.04 -12.15 20.04
C ILE A 80 -2.75 -12.65 18.63
N THR A 81 -3.63 -13.49 18.10
CA THR A 81 -3.40 -14.21 16.84
C THR A 81 -3.10 -13.27 15.67
N GLY A 82 -1.93 -13.44 15.04
CA GLY A 82 -1.52 -12.71 13.85
C GLY A 82 -1.02 -11.28 14.09
N TYR A 83 -0.83 -10.87 15.35
CA TYR A 83 -0.30 -9.56 15.70
C TYR A 83 1.09 -9.65 16.34
N GLY A 84 1.86 -8.59 16.13
CA GLY A 84 3.07 -8.34 16.90
C GLY A 84 2.77 -7.63 18.22
N GLN A 85 3.77 -7.57 19.08
CA GLN A 85 3.81 -6.74 20.29
C GLN A 85 5.23 -6.25 20.53
N LYS A 86 5.38 -5.20 21.32
CA LYS A 86 6.70 -4.75 21.80
C LYS A 86 7.44 -5.89 22.45
N GLN A 87 8.70 -6.09 22.04
CA GLN A 87 9.61 -7.01 22.72
C GLN A 87 10.10 -6.36 24.02
N ASP A 88 10.18 -7.13 25.08
CA ASP A 88 10.63 -6.64 26.41
C ASP A 88 12.15 -6.60 26.56
N SER A 89 12.88 -7.13 25.58
CA SER A 89 14.35 -7.16 25.53
C SER A 89 14.90 -6.20 24.49
N GLU A 90 15.96 -5.48 24.82
CA GLU A 90 16.69 -4.59 23.91
C GLU A 90 17.63 -5.35 22.94
N PHE A 91 17.74 -6.67 23.09
CA PHE A 91 18.63 -7.47 22.28
C PHE A 91 17.87 -8.23 21.20
N LEU A 92 18.49 -8.32 20.02
CA LEU A 92 18.02 -9.19 18.94
C LEU A 92 17.99 -10.64 19.43
N ALA A 93 16.86 -11.30 19.26
CA ALA A 93 16.65 -12.68 19.67
C ALA A 93 16.06 -13.51 18.51
N ASN A 94 16.13 -14.83 18.65
CA ASN A 94 15.60 -15.76 17.63
C ASN A 94 14.05 -15.79 17.56
N TYR A 95 13.38 -14.92 18.27
CA TYR A 95 11.94 -14.66 18.22
C TYR A 95 11.62 -13.20 17.83
N THR A 96 12.64 -12.42 17.49
CA THR A 96 12.44 -11.05 16.99
C THR A 96 11.87 -11.10 15.59
N VAL A 97 10.76 -10.40 15.36
CA VAL A 97 10.08 -10.34 14.07
C VAL A 97 10.53 -9.12 13.27
N GLY A 98 10.78 -8.02 13.94
CA GLY A 98 11.18 -6.79 13.28
C GLY A 98 11.65 -5.71 14.25
N LYS A 99 12.08 -4.58 13.66
CA LYS A 99 12.48 -3.38 14.38
C LYS A 99 11.65 -2.21 13.88
N ILE A 100 11.00 -1.49 14.80
CA ILE A 100 10.13 -0.35 14.48
C ILE A 100 10.93 0.84 13.97
N THR A 101 10.42 1.52 12.96
CA THR A 101 11.03 2.71 12.34
C THR A 101 10.33 4.01 12.70
N MET A 102 9.28 3.96 13.54
CA MET A 102 8.49 5.13 13.95
C MET A 102 7.95 4.98 15.37
N ASP A 103 7.77 6.10 16.07
CA ASP A 103 7.08 6.10 17.35
C ASP A 103 5.59 5.81 17.17
N CYS A 104 5.01 5.03 18.10
CA CYS A 104 3.59 4.70 18.10
C CYS A 104 3.06 4.61 19.53
N ASP A 105 2.14 5.49 19.87
CA ASP A 105 1.42 5.53 21.15
C ASP A 105 -0.01 4.96 21.06
N PHE A 106 -0.36 4.39 19.90
CA PHE A 106 -1.68 3.84 19.56
C PHE A 106 -2.81 4.89 19.54
N ALA A 107 -2.46 6.18 19.50
CA ALA A 107 -3.35 7.32 19.36
C ALA A 107 -2.87 8.21 18.19
N PRO A 108 -3.04 7.77 16.93
CA PRO A 108 -2.43 8.45 15.80
C PRO A 108 -2.87 9.91 15.68
N PRO A 109 -1.93 10.85 15.61
CA PRO A 109 -2.26 12.24 15.37
C PRO A 109 -2.85 12.40 13.96
N LEU A 110 -3.72 13.40 13.80
CA LEU A 110 -4.18 13.80 12.48
C LEU A 110 -3.08 14.59 11.76
N GLN A 111 -2.94 14.33 10.49
CA GLN A 111 -2.09 15.08 9.56
C GLN A 111 -2.88 15.43 8.32
N TYR A 112 -2.48 16.47 7.60
CA TYR A 112 -3.08 16.75 6.30
C TYR A 112 -2.57 15.74 5.27
N LYS A 113 -3.49 15.24 4.46
CA LYS A 113 -3.11 14.42 3.30
C LYS A 113 -2.24 15.24 2.38
N LYS A 114 -1.25 14.58 1.79
CA LYS A 114 -0.38 15.18 0.79
C LYS A 114 -0.87 14.87 -0.61
N GLN A 115 -0.84 15.87 -1.47
CA GLN A 115 -1.06 15.68 -2.91
C GLN A 115 0.11 16.27 -3.70
N ILE A 116 0.29 15.78 -4.91
CA ILE A 116 1.27 16.35 -5.83
C ILE A 116 0.84 17.76 -6.17
N LYS A 117 1.74 18.73 -5.96
CA LYS A 117 1.51 20.12 -6.34
C LYS A 117 1.50 20.23 -7.86
N GLN A 118 0.42 20.77 -8.40
CA GLN A 118 0.21 20.87 -9.84
C GLN A 118 -0.17 22.28 -10.24
N GLU A 119 0.30 22.70 -11.39
CA GLU A 119 -0.17 23.91 -12.06
C GLU A 119 -1.20 23.56 -13.14
N LEU A 120 -2.22 24.41 -13.28
CA LEU A 120 -3.21 24.28 -14.34
C LEU A 120 -2.61 24.81 -15.64
N ILE A 121 -2.71 24.03 -16.71
CA ILE A 121 -2.22 24.42 -18.03
C ILE A 121 -3.36 25.05 -18.81
N GLU A 122 -3.16 26.29 -19.24
CA GLU A 122 -4.06 26.96 -20.15
C GLU A 122 -4.00 26.32 -21.54
N TYR A 123 -5.12 26.19 -22.19
CA TYR A 123 -5.23 25.57 -23.49
C TYR A 123 -6.13 26.33 -24.44
N THR A 124 -5.90 26.13 -25.72
CA THR A 124 -6.76 26.59 -26.81
C THR A 124 -7.29 25.38 -27.58
N VAL A 125 -8.44 25.55 -28.19
CA VAL A 125 -9.03 24.51 -29.06
C VAL A 125 -8.80 24.93 -30.49
N ASP A 126 -8.38 24.00 -31.35
CA ASP A 126 -8.26 24.29 -32.77
C ASP A 126 -9.61 24.60 -33.43
N ALA A 127 -9.60 25.19 -34.62
CA ALA A 127 -10.80 25.61 -35.33
C ALA A 127 -11.79 24.47 -35.64
N SER A 128 -11.32 23.23 -35.64
CA SER A 128 -12.12 22.02 -35.88
C SER A 128 -12.61 21.35 -34.58
N GLY A 129 -12.14 21.79 -33.41
CA GLY A 129 -12.47 21.18 -32.11
C GLY A 129 -11.80 19.83 -31.84
N ASN A 130 -10.80 19.44 -32.66
CA ASN A 130 -10.18 18.12 -32.60
C ASN A 130 -8.91 18.08 -31.73
N TYR A 131 -8.24 19.23 -31.56
CA TYR A 131 -6.99 19.33 -30.85
C TYR A 131 -7.05 20.39 -29.76
N LEU A 132 -6.48 20.07 -28.60
CA LEU A 132 -6.29 20.99 -27.49
C LEU A 132 -4.79 21.24 -27.37
N ASN A 133 -4.38 22.50 -27.50
CA ASN A 133 -2.97 22.91 -27.51
C ASN A 133 -2.69 23.85 -26.32
N ASN A 134 -1.48 23.79 -25.76
CA ASN A 134 -1.02 24.76 -24.78
C ASN A 134 -0.61 26.09 -25.46
N GLN A 135 -0.16 27.06 -24.68
CA GLN A 135 0.31 28.35 -25.16
C GLN A 135 1.53 28.26 -26.10
N ASN A 136 2.33 27.18 -25.99
CA ASN A 136 3.47 26.91 -26.86
C ASN A 136 3.08 26.14 -28.13
N ASN A 137 1.79 25.91 -28.35
CA ASN A 137 1.24 25.11 -29.43
C ASN A 137 1.59 23.60 -29.38
N ASP A 138 1.97 23.08 -28.20
CA ASP A 138 2.10 21.65 -28.00
C ASP A 138 0.72 21.01 -27.84
N MET A 139 0.46 19.92 -28.56
CA MET A 139 -0.80 19.19 -28.48
C MET A 139 -0.95 18.49 -27.13
N LEU A 140 -1.86 18.97 -26.29
CA LEU A 140 -2.17 18.36 -24.98
C LEU A 140 -3.03 17.11 -25.14
N TYR A 141 -4.05 17.18 -26.00
CA TYR A 141 -4.99 16.09 -26.28
C TYR A 141 -5.54 16.23 -27.67
N GLY A 142 -5.50 15.17 -28.45
CA GLY A 142 -5.98 15.19 -29.83
C GLY A 142 -5.75 13.86 -30.56
N TYR A 143 -6.08 13.84 -31.83
CA TYR A 143 -5.92 12.65 -32.67
C TYR A 143 -4.46 12.50 -33.11
N LYS A 144 -3.93 11.29 -32.95
CA LYS A 144 -2.62 10.90 -33.48
C LYS A 144 -2.82 9.67 -34.36
N LEU A 145 -2.11 9.66 -35.50
CA LEU A 145 -2.06 8.47 -36.35
C LEU A 145 -1.28 7.36 -35.62
N VAL A 146 -1.88 6.19 -35.54
CA VAL A 146 -1.22 4.97 -35.09
C VAL A 146 -0.62 4.31 -36.33
N ASN A 147 0.68 4.10 -36.37
CA ASN A 147 1.47 3.62 -37.51
C ASN A 147 1.57 4.60 -38.68
N PRO A 148 2.32 5.72 -38.56
CA PRO A 148 2.57 6.64 -39.66
C PRO A 148 3.31 5.98 -40.86
N GLU A 149 3.93 4.80 -40.69
CA GLU A 149 4.61 4.06 -41.76
C GLU A 149 3.61 3.31 -42.69
N ASP A 150 2.37 3.09 -42.26
CA ASP A 150 1.33 2.40 -43.04
C ASP A 150 0.43 3.35 -43.88
N VAL A 151 0.81 4.59 -44.05
CA VAL A 151 0.08 5.61 -44.80
C VAL A 151 -0.20 5.16 -46.26
N SER A 152 0.62 4.24 -46.81
CA SER A 152 0.48 3.73 -48.17
C SER A 152 -0.73 2.81 -48.34
N ASN A 153 -1.31 2.27 -47.28
CA ASN A 153 -2.41 1.28 -47.35
C ASN A 153 -3.77 1.80 -46.86
N ASN A 154 -3.90 3.09 -46.51
CA ASN A 154 -5.12 3.68 -45.92
C ASN A 154 -5.64 2.95 -44.66
N GLN A 155 -4.81 2.21 -43.96
CA GLN A 155 -5.15 1.46 -42.75
C GLN A 155 -4.60 2.11 -41.47
N TYR A 156 -4.67 3.44 -41.34
CA TYR A 156 -4.31 4.12 -40.10
C TYR A 156 -5.57 4.43 -39.31
N GLU A 157 -5.58 4.02 -38.06
CA GLU A 157 -6.56 4.49 -37.05
C GLU A 157 -6.06 5.79 -36.43
N SER A 158 -6.91 6.82 -36.46
CA SER A 158 -6.67 8.02 -35.65
C SER A 158 -7.19 7.79 -34.24
N VAL A 159 -6.29 7.70 -33.29
CA VAL A 159 -6.63 7.52 -31.87
C VAL A 159 -6.38 8.83 -31.13
N LYS A 160 -7.33 9.24 -30.29
CA LYS A 160 -7.11 10.37 -29.37
C LYS A 160 -6.03 10.00 -28.36
N THR A 161 -4.97 10.76 -28.27
CA THR A 161 -3.82 10.56 -27.39
C THR A 161 -3.62 11.73 -26.45
N LYS A 162 -3.05 11.47 -25.30
CA LYS A 162 -2.63 12.47 -24.29
C LYS A 162 -1.15 12.77 -24.46
N HIS A 163 -0.76 14.02 -24.22
CA HIS A 163 0.65 14.37 -24.18
C HIS A 163 1.32 13.71 -22.94
N PRO A 164 2.47 13.07 -23.10
CA PRO A 164 3.09 12.30 -22.01
C PRO A 164 3.52 13.15 -20.80
N ASP A 165 3.87 14.41 -21.02
CA ASP A 165 4.39 15.31 -19.98
C ASP A 165 3.30 16.05 -19.18
N TYR A 166 2.02 15.85 -19.55
CA TYR A 166 0.90 16.51 -18.89
C TYR A 166 -0.12 15.52 -18.36
N ASN A 167 -0.71 15.85 -17.21
CA ASN A 167 -1.79 15.08 -16.60
C ASN A 167 -3.12 15.51 -17.23
N ILE A 168 -3.64 14.73 -18.17
CA ILE A 168 -4.88 15.02 -18.88
C ILE A 168 -6.04 14.31 -18.19
N THR A 169 -6.97 15.10 -17.64
CA THR A 169 -8.20 14.60 -17.02
C THR A 169 -9.34 14.62 -18.04
N LEU A 170 -10.03 13.49 -18.18
CA LEU A 170 -11.19 13.31 -19.05
C LEU A 170 -12.41 12.93 -18.19
N ASP A 171 -13.62 13.23 -18.71
CA ASP A 171 -14.86 12.71 -18.14
C ASP A 171 -15.11 11.25 -18.55
N LEU A 172 -16.21 10.67 -18.07
CA LEU A 172 -16.60 9.28 -18.39
C LEU A 172 -16.91 9.05 -19.89
N SER A 173 -17.15 10.12 -20.64
CA SER A 173 -17.40 10.10 -22.09
C SER A 173 -16.14 10.43 -22.90
N ASN A 174 -14.96 10.45 -22.27
CA ASN A 174 -13.68 10.81 -22.85
C ASN A 174 -13.60 12.28 -23.36
N ASN A 175 -14.41 13.19 -22.82
CA ASN A 175 -14.26 14.61 -23.08
C ASN A 175 -13.20 15.20 -22.14
N PHE A 176 -12.44 16.15 -22.66
CA PHE A 176 -11.41 16.84 -21.90
C PHE A 176 -12.03 17.71 -20.78
N ILE A 177 -11.48 17.60 -19.58
CA ILE A 177 -11.84 18.44 -18.44
C ILE A 177 -10.74 19.47 -18.14
N LYS A 178 -9.49 19.00 -17.95
CA LYS A 178 -8.35 19.86 -17.63
C LYS A 178 -7.02 19.21 -17.98
N ALA A 179 -5.99 20.01 -18.13
CA ALA A 179 -4.59 19.60 -18.18
C ALA A 179 -3.84 20.22 -17.00
N THR A 180 -3.01 19.44 -16.34
CA THR A 180 -2.11 19.91 -15.28
C THR A 180 -0.71 19.39 -15.50
N LYS A 181 0.29 20.10 -14.93
CA LYS A 181 1.68 19.67 -14.92
C LYS A 181 2.17 19.63 -13.48
N ASN A 182 2.94 18.64 -13.13
CA ASN A 182 3.54 18.55 -11.80
C ASN A 182 4.59 19.65 -11.63
N ILE A 183 4.58 20.32 -10.49
CA ILE A 183 5.59 21.31 -10.14
C ILE A 183 6.78 20.55 -9.56
N LEU A 184 7.97 20.85 -10.09
CA LEU A 184 9.22 20.27 -9.63
C LEU A 184 9.98 21.30 -8.77
N ASP A 185 10.82 20.83 -7.88
CA ASP A 185 11.75 21.65 -7.12
C ASP A 185 13.04 21.95 -7.92
N GLU A 186 14.00 22.62 -7.31
CA GLU A 186 15.28 22.99 -7.92
C GLU A 186 16.17 21.78 -8.27
N HIS A 187 15.88 20.60 -7.73
CA HIS A 187 16.58 19.35 -8.02
C HIS A 187 15.85 18.47 -9.05
N GLY A 188 14.65 18.90 -9.49
CA GLY A 188 13.82 18.16 -10.43
C GLY A 188 12.88 17.14 -9.77
N ASP A 189 12.74 17.16 -8.44
CA ASP A 189 11.87 16.29 -7.71
C ASP A 189 10.44 16.86 -7.62
N ILE A 190 9.44 15.97 -7.56
CA ILE A 190 8.03 16.35 -7.47
C ILE A 190 7.77 17.07 -6.15
N GLN A 191 7.21 18.28 -6.21
CA GLN A 191 6.75 19.00 -5.03
C GLN A 191 5.40 18.47 -4.55
N TRP A 192 5.24 18.43 -3.21
CA TRP A 192 4.02 18.03 -2.53
C TRP A 192 3.45 19.22 -1.76
N GLU A 193 2.13 19.25 -1.63
CA GLU A 193 1.39 20.23 -0.81
C GLU A 193 0.37 19.55 0.07
N ASP A 194 0.01 20.18 1.18
CA ASP A 194 -1.04 19.70 2.05
C ASP A 194 -2.42 19.97 1.43
N THR A 195 -3.30 18.97 1.49
CA THR A 195 -4.70 19.14 1.13
C THR A 195 -5.49 19.71 2.31
N THR A 196 -6.78 19.98 2.11
CA THR A 196 -7.70 20.34 3.20
C THR A 196 -8.21 19.12 3.98
N GLU A 197 -8.00 17.90 3.45
CA GLU A 197 -8.41 16.66 4.08
C GLU A 197 -7.36 16.20 5.09
N GLN A 198 -7.83 15.69 6.21
CA GLN A 198 -6.98 15.09 7.23
C GLN A 198 -7.09 13.57 7.19
N GLU A 199 -5.99 12.92 7.54
CA GLU A 199 -5.88 11.48 7.76
C GLU A 199 -5.11 11.20 9.03
N THR A 200 -5.23 9.99 9.58
CA THR A 200 -4.40 9.55 10.69
C THR A 200 -2.98 9.22 10.19
N LYS A 201 -1.97 9.58 10.96
CA LYS A 201 -0.56 9.32 10.62
C LYS A 201 -0.26 7.84 10.40
N TYR A 202 -1.00 6.96 11.06
CA TYR A 202 -0.97 5.52 10.87
C TYR A 202 -2.35 4.92 11.17
N ASP A 203 -2.65 3.76 10.60
CA ASP A 203 -3.91 3.07 10.81
C ASP A 203 -3.96 2.39 12.17
N ILE A 204 -5.13 2.43 12.79
CA ILE A 204 -5.42 1.64 14.00
C ILE A 204 -6.65 0.77 13.80
N ARG A 205 -6.74 -0.29 14.59
CA ARG A 205 -7.94 -1.10 14.76
C ARG A 205 -8.09 -1.54 16.21
N TYR A 206 -9.33 -1.73 16.63
CA TYR A 206 -9.66 -2.30 17.92
C TYR A 206 -9.77 -3.82 17.77
N ILE A 207 -9.23 -4.56 18.71
CA ILE A 207 -9.18 -6.03 18.67
C ILE A 207 -9.46 -6.63 20.05
N ASP A 208 -10.05 -7.81 20.07
CA ASP A 208 -10.18 -8.60 21.27
C ASP A 208 -8.91 -9.44 21.56
N ALA A 209 -8.93 -10.22 22.64
CA ALA A 209 -7.80 -11.06 23.03
C ALA A 209 -7.51 -12.21 22.03
N SER A 210 -8.45 -12.55 21.15
CA SER A 210 -8.27 -13.55 20.08
C SER A 210 -7.67 -12.96 18.80
N GLY A 211 -7.68 -11.62 18.65
CA GLY A 211 -7.27 -10.90 17.47
C GLY A 211 -8.42 -10.56 16.52
N SER A 212 -9.67 -10.79 16.93
CA SER A 212 -10.84 -10.41 16.13
C SER A 212 -11.06 -8.91 16.18
N ILE A 213 -11.38 -8.32 15.02
CA ILE A 213 -11.60 -6.88 14.88
C ILE A 213 -12.92 -6.48 15.55
N LEU A 214 -12.88 -5.42 16.34
CA LEU A 214 -14.00 -4.82 17.04
C LEU A 214 -14.33 -3.44 16.45
N THR A 215 -15.58 -3.02 16.59
CA THR A 215 -15.94 -1.61 16.49
C THR A 215 -15.45 -0.86 17.73
N LYS A 216 -15.35 0.49 17.64
CA LYS A 216 -14.99 1.28 18.82
C LYS A 216 -15.95 1.09 19.98
N ASP A 217 -17.25 1.03 19.72
CA ASP A 217 -18.27 0.84 20.76
C ASP A 217 -18.13 -0.53 21.46
N GLN A 218 -17.82 -1.58 20.69
CA GLN A 218 -17.55 -2.92 21.25
C GLN A 218 -16.29 -2.90 22.12
N TYR A 219 -15.24 -2.25 21.65
CA TYR A 219 -14.01 -2.08 22.42
C TYR A 219 -14.27 -1.35 23.74
N ASP A 220 -14.94 -0.18 23.68
CA ASP A 220 -15.27 0.62 24.88
C ASP A 220 -16.15 -0.19 25.87
N THR A 221 -17.09 -0.98 25.35
CA THR A 221 -17.94 -1.87 26.17
C THR A 221 -17.10 -2.94 26.86
N MET A 222 -16.18 -3.59 26.14
CA MET A 222 -15.30 -4.61 26.70
C MET A 222 -14.39 -4.05 27.79
N ILE A 223 -13.76 -2.90 27.53
CA ILE A 223 -12.89 -2.22 28.51
C ILE A 223 -13.70 -1.83 29.76
N SER A 224 -14.87 -1.23 29.58
CA SER A 224 -15.75 -0.84 30.70
C SER A 224 -16.24 -2.06 31.50
N GLY A 225 -16.40 -3.20 30.84
CA GLY A 225 -16.74 -4.49 31.45
C GLY A 225 -15.56 -5.24 32.07
N GLY A 226 -14.35 -4.67 32.08
CA GLY A 226 -13.13 -5.30 32.61
C GLY A 226 -12.61 -6.47 31.76
N GLN A 227 -13.02 -6.57 30.50
CA GLN A 227 -12.53 -7.56 29.55
C GLN A 227 -11.29 -7.07 28.82
N ASN A 228 -10.46 -8.03 28.37
CA ASN A 228 -9.26 -7.70 27.63
C ASN A 228 -9.57 -7.36 26.18
N ALA A 229 -9.34 -6.11 25.80
CA ALA A 229 -9.33 -5.64 24.44
C ALA A 229 -8.11 -4.72 24.22
N TYR A 230 -7.67 -4.61 22.99
CA TYR A 230 -6.42 -3.93 22.64
C TYR A 230 -6.62 -3.01 21.44
N ILE A 231 -5.69 -2.08 21.26
CA ILE A 231 -5.56 -1.30 20.04
C ILE A 231 -4.35 -1.86 19.29
N ALA A 232 -4.53 -2.16 18.01
CA ALA A 232 -3.44 -2.49 17.12
C ALA A 232 -3.20 -1.35 16.15
N ALA A 233 -1.93 -1.07 15.85
CA ALA A 233 -1.49 -0.06 14.89
C ALA A 233 -0.71 -0.72 13.76
N PHE A 234 -0.87 -0.18 12.54
CA PHE A 234 -0.08 -0.58 11.38
C PHE A 234 1.12 0.35 11.27
N VAL A 235 2.29 -0.15 11.60
CA VAL A 235 3.50 0.66 11.80
C VAL A 235 4.65 0.19 10.92
N GLY A 236 5.44 1.15 10.45
CA GLY A 236 6.64 0.87 9.66
C GLY A 236 7.69 0.09 10.46
N CYS A 237 8.32 -0.88 9.83
CA CYS A 237 9.36 -1.70 10.44
C CYS A 237 10.36 -2.23 9.41
N THR A 238 11.52 -2.66 9.90
CA THR A 238 12.40 -3.57 9.18
C THR A 238 12.19 -4.98 9.70
N TYR A 239 12.05 -5.96 8.79
CA TYR A 239 11.87 -7.36 9.16
C TYR A 239 13.20 -8.03 9.48
N HIS A 240 13.22 -8.86 10.52
CA HIS A 240 14.39 -9.58 11.01
C HIS A 240 14.06 -11.05 11.30
N CYS A 241 13.10 -11.64 10.59
CA CYS A 241 12.72 -13.03 10.76
C CYS A 241 13.76 -13.94 10.11
N GLY A 242 14.41 -14.81 10.90
CA GLY A 242 15.36 -15.80 10.44
C GLY A 242 16.48 -16.04 11.41
#